data_df9570fb80dad48569195a0d6448a3ed
#
_entry.id   df9570fb80dad48569195a0d6448a3ed
#
_cell.length_a   1.000
_cell.length_b   1.000
_cell.length_c   1.000
_cell.angle_alpha   90.00
_cell.angle_beta   90.00
_cell.angle_gamma   90.00
#
_symmetry.space_group_name_H-M   'P 1'
#
loop_
_entity.id
_entity.type
_entity.pdbx_description
1 polymer ?
#
loop_
_entity_poly.entity_id
_entity_poly.type
_entity_poly.pdbx_seq_one_letter_code
_entity_poly.pdbx_strand_id
1 'polypeptide(L)'
;MQITDIKIRKIITEGRLRAIISITIDNMLAIHDIKVVQGDERLFVAMPSRKDENGIFRDVVHPISLEARAAVEGEILEAYKNHLYNLEIENGEAVV
;
A
#
# COMPACT_ATOMS: atom_id res chain seq x y z
N MET A 1 -17.52 0.23 5.86
CA MET A 1 -16.45 -0.41 5.07
C MET A 1 -15.28 -0.71 5.96
N GLN A 2 -14.78 -1.91 5.89
CA GLN A 2 -13.66 -2.31 6.74
C GLN A 2 -12.65 -3.10 5.92
N ILE A 3 -11.37 -2.77 6.09
CA ILE A 3 -10.31 -3.55 5.47
C ILE A 3 -10.14 -4.79 6.33
N THR A 4 -10.43 -5.95 5.77
CA THR A 4 -10.43 -7.19 6.52
C THR A 4 -9.18 -8.04 6.28
N ASP A 5 -8.40 -7.70 5.28
CA ASP A 5 -7.11 -8.35 5.04
C ASP A 5 -6.20 -7.44 4.22
N ILE A 6 -4.91 -7.51 4.47
CA ILE A 6 -3.90 -6.77 3.71
C ILE A 6 -2.78 -7.76 3.39
N LYS A 7 -2.48 -7.92 2.10
CA LYS A 7 -1.40 -8.82 1.68
C LYS A 7 -0.30 -8.02 1.00
N ILE A 8 0.90 -8.17 1.51
CA ILE A 8 2.09 -7.57 0.90
C ILE A 8 2.54 -8.53 -0.19
N ARG A 9 2.28 -8.17 -1.43
CA ARG A 9 2.58 -9.06 -2.56
C ARG A 9 4.05 -9.04 -2.95
N LYS A 10 4.68 -7.90 -2.80
CA LYS A 10 6.09 -7.74 -3.19
C LYS A 10 6.72 -6.62 -2.39
N ILE A 11 7.96 -6.83 -1.96
CA ILE A 11 8.78 -5.82 -1.31
C ILE A 11 9.90 -5.44 -2.27
N ILE A 12 10.13 -4.16 -2.45
CA ILE A 12 11.16 -3.64 -3.34
C ILE A 12 12.10 -2.79 -2.51
N THR A 13 13.38 -3.09 -2.57
CA THR A 13 14.36 -2.47 -1.69
C THR A 13 15.05 -1.25 -2.28
N GLU A 14 14.89 -1.00 -3.57
CA GLU A 14 15.51 0.14 -4.22
C GLU A 14 14.50 0.97 -4.97
N GLY A 15 14.73 2.27 -5.04
CA GLY A 15 13.86 3.18 -5.78
C GLY A 15 12.69 3.67 -4.95
N ARG A 16 11.80 4.40 -5.60
CA ARG A 16 10.65 4.98 -4.92
C ARG A 16 9.51 4.02 -4.69
N LEU A 17 9.30 3.06 -5.59
CA LEU A 17 8.29 2.04 -5.39
C LEU A 17 8.79 1.06 -4.35
N ARG A 18 8.10 0.95 -3.23
CA ARG A 18 8.56 0.16 -2.10
C ARG A 18 7.82 -1.15 -1.89
N ALA A 19 6.57 -1.20 -2.28
CA ALA A 19 5.79 -2.44 -2.13
C ALA A 19 4.58 -2.44 -3.03
N ILE A 20 4.09 -3.63 -3.34
CA ILE A 20 2.84 -3.85 -4.05
C ILE A 20 1.93 -4.62 -3.12
N ILE A 21 0.71 -4.15 -2.97
CA ILE A 21 -0.21 -4.59 -1.94
C ILE A 21 -1.59 -4.90 -2.50
N SER A 22 -2.24 -5.89 -1.94
CA SER A 22 -3.66 -6.16 -2.18
C SER A 22 -4.40 -6.03 -0.86
N ILE A 23 -5.60 -5.49 -0.90
CA ILE A 23 -6.46 -5.43 0.27
C ILE A 23 -7.78 -6.12 -0.01
N THR A 24 -8.43 -6.60 1.05
CA THR A 24 -9.79 -7.13 0.98
C THR A 24 -10.67 -6.24 1.84
N ILE A 25 -11.85 -5.94 1.35
CA ILE A 25 -12.81 -5.10 2.04
C ILE A 25 -14.03 -5.94 2.38
N ASP A 26 -14.42 -5.92 3.66
CA ASP A 26 -15.60 -6.62 4.18
C ASP A 26 -15.66 -8.09 3.77
N ASN A 27 -14.51 -8.72 3.61
CA ASN A 27 -14.38 -10.11 3.15
C ASN A 27 -15.07 -10.38 1.81
N MET A 28 -15.37 -9.33 1.05
CA MET A 28 -16.14 -9.48 -0.18
C MET A 28 -15.51 -8.88 -1.42
N LEU A 29 -14.63 -7.89 -1.27
CA LEU A 29 -14.08 -7.20 -2.41
C LEU A 29 -12.57 -7.10 -2.28
N ALA A 30 -11.84 -7.46 -3.31
CA ALA A 30 -10.38 -7.32 -3.30
C ALA A 30 -9.95 -6.19 -4.24
N ILE A 31 -8.95 -5.43 -3.81
CA ILE A 31 -8.33 -4.40 -4.64
C ILE A 31 -6.85 -4.75 -4.75
N HIS A 32 -6.37 -4.90 -5.99
CA HIS A 32 -4.99 -5.26 -6.26
C HIS A 32 -4.19 -4.06 -6.78
N ASP A 33 -2.87 -4.22 -6.85
CA ASP A 33 -1.96 -3.22 -7.43
C ASP A 33 -1.94 -1.87 -6.70
N ILE A 34 -2.17 -1.90 -5.42
CA ILE A 34 -1.96 -0.74 -4.57
C ILE A 34 -0.45 -0.66 -4.30
N LYS A 35 0.11 0.52 -4.34
CA LYS A 35 1.55 0.71 -4.19
C LYS A 35 1.90 1.52 -2.97
N VAL A 36 2.98 1.14 -2.30
CA VAL A 36 3.60 1.99 -1.28
C VAL A 36 4.79 2.67 -1.96
N VAL A 37 4.82 3.98 -1.88
CA VAL A 37 5.81 4.79 -2.59
C VAL A 37 6.54 5.70 -1.61
N GLN A 38 7.84 5.81 -1.76
CA GLN A 38 8.64 6.72 -0.96
C GLN A 38 8.63 8.10 -1.63
N GLY A 39 7.97 9.04 -1.02
CA GLY A 39 8.00 10.42 -1.47
C GLY A 39 9.23 11.14 -0.92
N ASP A 40 9.31 12.43 -1.18
CA ASP A 40 10.47 13.21 -0.73
C ASP A 40 10.52 13.33 0.79
N GLU A 41 9.39 13.41 1.45
CA GLU A 41 9.33 13.54 2.90
C GLU A 41 8.70 12.37 3.64
N ARG A 42 7.91 11.57 2.99
CA ARG A 42 7.22 10.47 3.66
C ARG A 42 6.81 9.37 2.68
N LEU A 43 6.47 8.22 3.25
CA LEU A 43 5.85 7.16 2.48
C LEU A 43 4.39 7.54 2.23
N PHE A 44 3.88 7.18 1.08
CA PHE A 44 2.46 7.34 0.80
C PHE A 44 1.94 6.16 0.00
N VAL A 45 0.62 6.09 -0.13
CA VAL A 45 -0.06 5.00 -0.85
C VAL A 45 -0.59 5.53 -2.16
N ALA A 46 -0.27 4.85 -3.25
CA ALA A 46 -0.81 5.15 -4.56
C ALA A 46 -1.81 4.06 -4.93
N MET A 47 -3.01 4.47 -5.27
CA MET A 47 -4.07 3.54 -5.67
C MET A 47 -3.83 3.04 -7.09
N PRO A 48 -4.42 1.90 -7.48
CA PRO A 48 -4.24 1.40 -8.84
C PRO A 48 -4.76 2.41 -9.84
N SER A 49 -4.00 2.63 -10.90
CA SER A 49 -4.33 3.63 -11.89
C SER A 49 -4.15 3.08 -13.30
N ARG A 50 -4.66 3.80 -14.26
CA ARG A 50 -4.65 3.39 -15.64
C ARG A 50 -4.49 4.62 -16.52
N LYS A 51 -3.75 4.50 -17.61
CA LYS A 51 -3.54 5.59 -18.54
C LYS A 51 -4.76 5.73 -19.44
N ASP A 52 -5.28 6.95 -19.56
CA ASP A 52 -6.43 7.21 -20.43
C ASP A 52 -5.96 7.47 -21.86
N GLU A 53 -6.92 7.83 -22.74
CA GLU A 53 -6.63 8.07 -24.14
C GLU A 53 -5.65 9.21 -24.37
N ASN A 54 -5.57 10.15 -23.45
CA ASN A 54 -4.70 11.30 -23.57
C ASN A 54 -3.35 11.08 -22.88
N GLY A 55 -3.10 9.87 -22.39
CA GLY A 55 -1.85 9.55 -21.69
C GLY A 55 -1.81 9.99 -20.25
N ILE A 56 -2.94 10.37 -19.66
CA ILE A 56 -3.02 10.82 -18.28
C ILE A 56 -3.42 9.65 -17.40
N PHE A 57 -2.68 9.44 -16.29
CA PHE A 57 -3.00 8.38 -15.35
C PHE A 57 -4.16 8.81 -14.46
N ARG A 58 -5.14 7.93 -14.32
CA ARG A 58 -6.29 8.16 -13.45
C ARG A 58 -6.49 6.94 -12.56
N ASP A 59 -6.83 7.19 -11.31
CA ASP A 59 -7.09 6.09 -10.37
C ASP A 59 -8.31 5.30 -10.84
N VAL A 60 -8.19 3.98 -10.80
CA VAL A 60 -9.28 3.09 -11.13
C VAL A 60 -10.23 3.01 -9.94
N VAL A 61 -9.68 3.12 -8.73
CA VAL A 61 -10.46 3.11 -7.49
C VAL A 61 -9.70 3.99 -6.50
N HIS A 62 -10.42 4.76 -5.71
CA HIS A 62 -9.77 5.64 -4.74
C HIS A 62 -10.73 6.03 -3.61
N PRO A 63 -10.19 6.36 -2.42
CA PRO A 63 -11.00 6.94 -1.35
C PRO A 63 -11.57 8.28 -1.81
N ILE A 64 -12.79 8.59 -1.41
CA ILE A 64 -13.45 9.80 -1.88
C ILE A 64 -13.55 10.91 -0.83
N SER A 65 -12.88 10.79 0.28
CA SER A 65 -12.80 11.85 1.28
C SER A 65 -11.42 11.82 1.93
N LEU A 66 -11.07 12.90 2.60
CA LEU A 66 -9.80 12.95 3.33
C LEU A 66 -9.79 11.93 4.47
N GLU A 67 -10.92 11.75 5.13
CA GLU A 67 -11.02 10.76 6.21
C GLU A 67 -10.84 9.34 5.71
N ALA A 68 -11.48 9.01 4.60
CA ALA A 68 -11.35 7.68 4.00
C ALA A 68 -9.91 7.43 3.53
N ARG A 69 -9.28 8.43 2.93
CA ARG A 69 -7.91 8.31 2.48
C ARG A 69 -6.96 8.10 3.66
N ALA A 70 -7.12 8.89 4.72
CA ALA A 70 -6.27 8.74 5.91
C ALA A 70 -6.42 7.36 6.54
N ALA A 71 -7.64 6.85 6.60
CA ALA A 71 -7.89 5.52 7.16
C ALA A 71 -7.26 4.42 6.32
N VAL A 72 -7.46 4.46 5.02
CA VAL A 72 -6.91 3.44 4.11
C VAL A 72 -5.37 3.49 4.09
N GLU A 73 -4.81 4.69 3.92
CA GLU A 73 -3.36 4.84 3.92
C GLU A 73 -2.75 4.40 5.24
N GLY A 74 -3.37 4.80 6.35
CA GLY A 74 -2.86 4.46 7.67
C GLY A 74 -2.77 2.96 7.90
N GLU A 75 -3.81 2.23 7.54
CA GLU A 75 -3.81 0.78 7.70
C GLU A 75 -2.79 0.09 6.79
N ILE A 76 -2.68 0.54 5.55
CA ILE A 76 -1.74 -0.04 4.59
C ILE A 76 -0.29 0.23 5.03
N LEU A 77 0.02 1.47 5.41
CA LEU A 77 1.37 1.82 5.83
C LEU A 77 1.76 1.12 7.13
N GLU A 78 0.81 0.95 8.04
CA GLU A 78 1.08 0.21 9.27
C GLU A 78 1.39 -1.26 8.96
N ALA A 79 0.60 -1.89 8.10
CA ALA A 79 0.85 -3.27 7.70
C ALA A 79 2.20 -3.42 6.99
N TYR A 80 2.56 -2.46 6.15
CA TYR A 80 3.84 -2.44 5.47
C TYR A 80 5.00 -2.36 6.47
N LYS A 81 4.93 -1.44 7.41
CA LYS A 81 5.98 -1.27 8.41
C LYS A 81 6.12 -2.51 9.31
N ASN A 82 5.00 -3.09 9.71
CA ASN A 82 5.01 -4.31 10.52
C ASN A 82 5.61 -5.48 9.75
N HIS A 83 5.31 -5.57 8.45
CA HIS A 83 5.88 -6.62 7.61
C HIS A 83 7.41 -6.49 7.51
N LEU A 84 7.92 -5.28 7.32
CA LEU A 84 9.36 -5.04 7.29
C LEU A 84 10.02 -5.39 8.61
N TYR A 85 9.39 -5.02 9.71
CA TYR A 85 9.91 -5.33 11.04
C TYR A 85 9.99 -6.85 11.24
N ASN A 86 8.95 -7.58 10.86
CA ASN A 86 8.93 -9.04 10.98
C ASN A 86 9.99 -9.70 10.09
N LEU A 87 10.24 -9.18 8.91
CA LEU A 87 11.30 -9.69 8.04
C LEU A 87 12.68 -9.51 8.68
N GLU A 88 12.91 -8.37 9.29
CA GLU A 88 14.16 -8.12 9.99
C GLU A 88 14.36 -9.09 11.15
N ILE A 89 13.31 -9.35 11.92
CA ILE A 89 13.36 -10.31 13.01
C ILE A 89 13.66 -11.72 12.49
N GLU A 90 12.97 -12.14 11.43
CA GLU A 90 13.17 -13.46 10.84
C GLU A 90 14.59 -13.65 10.33
N ASN A 91 15.20 -12.58 9.82
CA ASN A 91 16.54 -12.64 9.30
C ASN A 91 17.60 -12.38 10.38
N GLY A 92 17.19 -12.15 11.61
CA GLY A 92 18.09 -11.91 12.71
C GLY A 92 18.71 -10.52 12.70
N GLU A 93 18.13 -9.58 11.93
CA GLU A 93 18.72 -8.28 11.83
C GLU A 93 18.21 -7.28 12.82
N ALA A 94 17.08 -7.50 13.35
CA ALA A 94 16.48 -6.53 14.18
C ALA A 94 16.87 -6.67 15.52
N VAL A 95 17.70 -7.00 15.94
CA VAL A 95 17.94 -7.21 17.13
C VAL A 95 18.37 -6.47 17.95
N VAL A 96 18.38 -6.29 18.66
CA VAL A 96 18.97 -5.81 19.60
C VAL A 96 18.64 -4.89 20.11
#